data_f8401d6a13177d5338dd697d2cfb7e51
#
_entry.id   f8401d6a13177d5338dd697d2cfb7e51
#
_cell.length_a   1.000
_cell.length_b   1.000
_cell.length_c   1.000
_cell.angle_alpha   90.00
_cell.angle_beta   90.00
_cell.angle_gamma   90.00
#
_symmetry.space_group_name_H-M   'P 1'
#
loop_
_entity.id
_entity.type
_entity.pdbx_description
1 polymer ?
#
loop_
_entity_poly.entity_id
_entity_poly.type
_entity_poly.pdbx_seq_one_letter_code
_entity_poly.pdbx_strand_id
1 'polypeptide(L)'
;MQNVTLNNGVVMPILGFGVFQVTDLAECERSVLDAITTGYRLIDTAQSYGNEEAVGKAIKKSGVLREDLFITTKLWIQSNGYDGTKKAFENSLKRLQLDYLDLYLIHQPFGDVYGEWRAIQDLYKEGRIRAIGVSNFHPDRLIDLIIHNEIVPAVNQIETHPFHQQIETQKFLLENNVRIESWGPFAEGKNNIFGNDILLSIGKKHNKSIAQVILRWLTQRGVIAIPKSVRKERMEENFNIFDFELSSDDMEAIKTLDTKASLFFDHRDPAMVKWLGERKLNV
;
A
#
# COMPACT_ATOMS: atom_id res chain seq x y z
N MET A 1 -5.43 1.66 -17.55
CA MET A 1 -5.39 1.51 -16.07
C MET A 1 -6.35 2.53 -15.48
N GLN A 2 -7.09 2.18 -14.42
CA GLN A 2 -7.93 3.13 -13.69
C GLN A 2 -7.10 3.85 -12.64
N ASN A 3 -7.49 5.08 -12.30
CA ASN A 3 -6.80 5.92 -11.33
C ASN A 3 -7.79 6.46 -10.29
N VAL A 4 -7.24 6.89 -9.15
CA VAL A 4 -7.94 7.68 -8.14
C VAL A 4 -7.28 9.05 -8.03
N THR A 5 -8.07 10.07 -7.69
CA THR A 5 -7.54 11.39 -7.37
C THR A 5 -7.41 11.53 -5.85
N LEU A 6 -6.24 11.89 -5.38
CA LEU A 6 -5.95 12.16 -3.98
C LEU A 6 -6.48 13.54 -3.56
N ASN A 7 -6.53 13.82 -2.25
CA ASN A 7 -7.07 15.08 -1.70
C ASN A 7 -6.31 16.35 -2.12
N ASN A 8 -5.08 16.20 -2.59
CA ASN A 8 -4.25 17.29 -3.10
C ASN A 8 -4.21 17.36 -4.65
N GLY A 9 -5.09 16.61 -5.34
CA GLY A 9 -5.20 16.60 -6.80
C GLY A 9 -4.23 15.66 -7.53
N VAL A 10 -3.30 15.03 -6.82
CA VAL A 10 -2.39 14.03 -7.42
C VAL A 10 -3.17 12.82 -7.88
N VAL A 11 -2.90 12.36 -9.11
CA VAL A 11 -3.52 11.17 -9.70
C VAL A 11 -2.65 9.95 -9.38
N MET A 12 -3.24 8.91 -8.78
CA MET A 12 -2.59 7.69 -8.35
C MET A 12 -3.24 6.47 -9.02
N PRO A 13 -2.48 5.51 -9.58
CA PRO A 13 -3.05 4.27 -10.08
C PRO A 13 -3.79 3.49 -8.99
N ILE A 14 -4.98 2.97 -9.30
CA ILE A 14 -5.78 2.20 -8.32
C ILE A 14 -5.24 0.78 -8.11
N LEU A 15 -4.41 0.28 -9.03
CA LEU A 15 -3.73 -1.01 -8.95
C LEU A 15 -2.23 -0.80 -9.06
N GLY A 16 -1.50 -1.23 -8.05
CA GLY A 16 -0.05 -1.18 -7.97
C GLY A 16 0.59 -2.54 -7.76
N PHE A 17 1.88 -2.52 -7.51
CA PHE A 17 2.70 -3.70 -7.26
C PHE A 17 3.51 -3.52 -5.97
N GLY A 18 3.31 -4.40 -4.99
CA GLY A 18 4.05 -4.42 -3.73
C GLY A 18 5.25 -5.37 -3.75
N VAL A 19 6.29 -5.06 -2.96
CA VAL A 19 7.51 -5.88 -2.86
C VAL A 19 7.80 -6.39 -1.44
N PHE A 20 6.84 -6.31 -0.53
CA PHE A 20 7.02 -6.89 0.80
C PHE A 20 7.35 -8.38 0.74
N GLN A 21 8.27 -8.86 1.58
CA GLN A 21 8.77 -10.25 1.61
C GLN A 21 9.53 -10.71 0.35
N VAL A 22 9.92 -9.83 -0.55
CA VAL A 22 10.87 -10.16 -1.62
C VAL A 22 12.26 -9.77 -1.13
N THR A 23 12.92 -10.70 -0.44
CA THR A 23 14.20 -10.45 0.28
C THR A 23 15.43 -10.67 -0.57
N ASP A 24 15.36 -11.51 -1.60
CA ASP A 24 16.42 -11.62 -2.60
C ASP A 24 16.40 -10.41 -3.52
N LEU A 25 17.48 -9.64 -3.54
CA LEU A 25 17.55 -8.38 -4.27
C LEU A 25 17.50 -8.57 -5.79
N ALA A 26 18.07 -9.66 -6.31
CA ALA A 26 18.02 -9.95 -7.75
C ALA A 26 16.61 -10.37 -8.17
N GLU A 27 15.90 -11.15 -7.34
CA GLU A 27 14.50 -11.48 -7.55
C GLU A 27 13.61 -10.26 -7.44
N CYS A 28 13.88 -9.35 -6.49
CA CYS A 28 13.14 -8.10 -6.33
C CYS A 28 13.29 -7.21 -7.57
N GLU A 29 14.53 -6.97 -8.02
CA GLU A 29 14.80 -6.19 -9.23
C GLU A 29 14.07 -6.78 -10.45
N ARG A 30 14.19 -8.08 -10.68
CA ARG A 30 13.50 -8.77 -11.76
C ARG A 30 11.99 -8.61 -11.66
N SER A 31 11.41 -8.84 -10.46
CA SER A 31 9.97 -8.80 -10.26
C SER A 31 9.38 -7.40 -10.49
N VAL A 32 10.09 -6.35 -10.04
CA VAL A 32 9.67 -4.96 -10.30
C VAL A 32 9.77 -4.63 -11.79
N LEU A 33 10.83 -5.07 -12.46
CA LEU A 33 10.99 -4.88 -13.91
C LEU A 33 9.88 -5.60 -14.71
N ASP A 34 9.55 -6.84 -14.33
CA ASP A 34 8.45 -7.60 -14.92
C ASP A 34 7.10 -6.90 -14.70
N ALA A 35 6.84 -6.39 -13.49
CA ALA A 35 5.63 -5.62 -13.19
C ALA A 35 5.52 -4.35 -14.05
N ILE A 36 6.59 -3.55 -14.14
CA ILE A 36 6.60 -2.34 -14.98
C ILE A 36 6.39 -2.70 -16.46
N THR A 37 7.02 -3.78 -16.95
CA THR A 37 6.85 -4.28 -18.31
C THR A 37 5.44 -4.78 -18.60
N THR A 38 4.78 -5.39 -17.60
CA THR A 38 3.36 -5.80 -17.66
C THR A 38 2.42 -4.59 -17.77
N GLY A 39 2.82 -3.42 -17.27
CA GLY A 39 2.03 -2.19 -17.34
C GLY A 39 1.75 -1.55 -15.98
N TYR A 40 2.21 -2.13 -14.86
CA TYR A 40 2.11 -1.47 -13.57
C TYR A 40 2.86 -0.14 -13.57
N ARG A 41 2.27 0.87 -12.93
CA ARG A 41 2.87 2.21 -12.80
C ARG A 41 3.00 2.65 -11.34
N LEU A 42 2.29 2.01 -10.41
CA LEU A 42 2.46 2.19 -8.96
C LEU A 42 3.33 1.06 -8.42
N ILE A 43 4.45 1.41 -7.78
CA ILE A 43 5.36 0.48 -7.10
C ILE A 43 5.44 0.87 -5.63
N ASP A 44 5.14 -0.08 -4.74
CA ASP A 44 5.16 0.11 -3.29
C ASP A 44 6.29 -0.69 -2.64
N THR A 45 7.18 0.02 -1.95
CA THR A 45 8.23 -0.53 -1.10
C THR A 45 8.20 0.11 0.29
N ALA A 46 9.19 -0.15 1.12
CA ALA A 46 9.41 0.50 2.41
C ALA A 46 10.86 0.39 2.85
N GLN A 47 11.30 1.32 3.67
CA GLN A 47 12.62 1.31 4.30
C GLN A 47 12.89 -0.03 5.01
N SER A 48 11.88 -0.54 5.74
CA SER A 48 11.99 -1.79 6.51
C SER A 48 12.06 -3.07 5.68
N TYR A 49 11.82 -3.01 4.36
CA TYR A 49 11.87 -4.19 3.51
C TYR A 49 13.30 -4.54 3.07
N GLY A 50 14.23 -3.57 3.15
CA GLY A 50 15.63 -3.76 2.78
C GLY A 50 15.86 -3.93 1.28
N ASN A 51 14.88 -3.61 0.43
CA ASN A 51 14.92 -3.85 -1.01
C ASN A 51 14.77 -2.58 -1.87
N GLU A 52 14.78 -1.39 -1.27
CA GLU A 52 14.67 -0.12 -2.02
C GLU A 52 15.72 0.04 -3.12
N GLU A 53 16.95 -0.46 -2.89
CA GLU A 53 18.01 -0.42 -3.91
C GLU A 53 17.66 -1.27 -5.15
N ALA A 54 17.09 -2.44 -4.95
CA ALA A 54 16.65 -3.31 -6.05
C ALA A 54 15.49 -2.67 -6.83
N VAL A 55 14.55 -2.02 -6.11
CA VAL A 55 13.46 -1.25 -6.73
C VAL A 55 14.03 -0.12 -7.59
N GLY A 56 14.99 0.67 -7.07
CA GLY A 56 15.63 1.76 -7.82
C GLY A 56 16.34 1.28 -9.08
N LYS A 57 17.10 0.16 -8.99
CA LYS A 57 17.74 -0.46 -10.15
C LYS A 57 16.72 -0.88 -11.22
N ALA A 58 15.61 -1.50 -10.80
CA ALA A 58 14.56 -1.93 -11.72
C ALA A 58 13.88 -0.73 -12.41
N ILE A 59 13.58 0.35 -11.67
CA ILE A 59 13.02 1.59 -12.23
C ILE A 59 13.94 2.13 -13.32
N LYS A 60 15.22 2.30 -13.02
CA LYS A 60 16.22 2.79 -13.98
C LYS A 60 16.33 1.90 -15.21
N LYS A 61 16.32 0.58 -15.02
CA LYS A 61 16.46 -0.42 -16.09
C LYS A 61 15.21 -0.54 -16.96
N SER A 62 14.05 -0.16 -16.45
CA SER A 62 12.77 -0.26 -17.16
C SER A 62 12.67 0.65 -18.38
N GLY A 63 13.43 1.75 -18.41
CA GLY A 63 13.38 2.77 -19.45
C GLY A 63 12.07 3.58 -19.47
N VAL A 64 11.16 3.35 -18.54
CA VAL A 64 9.94 4.16 -18.37
C VAL A 64 10.30 5.50 -17.75
N LEU A 65 9.71 6.59 -18.26
CA LEU A 65 9.97 7.93 -17.72
C LEU A 65 9.56 7.99 -16.24
N ARG A 66 10.35 8.70 -15.43
CA ARG A 66 10.11 8.80 -13.97
C ARG A 66 8.73 9.38 -13.64
N GLU A 67 8.28 10.35 -14.41
CA GLU A 67 6.96 10.97 -14.26
C GLU A 67 5.79 10.07 -14.59
N ASP A 68 6.02 9.00 -15.34
CA ASP A 68 5.00 7.98 -15.65
C ASP A 68 4.88 6.91 -14.56
N LEU A 69 5.78 6.93 -13.57
CA LEU A 69 5.77 6.01 -12.44
C LEU A 69 5.30 6.72 -11.17
N PHE A 70 4.59 5.98 -10.35
CA PHE A 70 4.16 6.39 -9.01
C PHE A 70 4.88 5.53 -7.97
N ILE A 71 5.83 6.10 -7.26
CA ILE A 71 6.71 5.36 -6.34
C ILE A 71 6.37 5.70 -4.89
N THR A 72 6.02 4.66 -4.12
CA THR A 72 5.74 4.76 -2.69
C THR A 72 6.85 4.08 -1.89
N THR A 73 7.34 4.76 -0.86
CA THR A 73 8.09 4.13 0.23
C THR A 73 7.61 4.62 1.59
N LYS A 74 8.11 4.03 2.68
CA LYS A 74 7.57 4.25 4.02
C LYS A 74 8.69 4.43 5.03
N LEU A 75 8.50 5.39 5.92
CA LEU A 75 9.36 5.66 7.07
C LEU A 75 9.20 4.55 8.12
N TRP A 76 10.31 3.93 8.52
CA TRP A 76 10.28 2.95 9.61
C TRP A 76 10.42 3.62 10.98
N ILE A 77 9.70 3.13 11.98
CA ILE A 77 9.62 3.66 13.35
C ILE A 77 10.98 3.85 14.04
N GLN A 78 12.03 3.16 13.60
CA GLN A 78 13.40 3.27 14.15
C GLN A 78 14.03 4.63 13.84
N SER A 79 13.60 5.29 12.79
CA SER A 79 14.06 6.61 12.32
C SER A 79 13.07 7.71 12.75
N ASN A 80 12.62 7.66 14.01
CA ASN A 80 11.53 8.50 14.51
C ASN A 80 11.92 9.97 14.71
N GLY A 81 10.88 10.80 14.85
CA GLY A 81 10.98 12.24 15.09
C GLY A 81 11.40 13.02 13.85
N TYR A 82 11.48 14.35 14.00
CA TYR A 82 11.67 15.26 12.89
C TYR A 82 12.99 15.03 12.12
N ASP A 83 14.13 15.08 12.82
CA ASP A 83 15.45 14.96 12.16
C ASP A 83 15.70 13.54 11.65
N GLY A 84 15.23 12.52 12.40
CA GLY A 84 15.31 11.13 12.01
C GLY A 84 14.57 10.88 10.69
N THR A 85 13.40 11.47 10.54
CA THR A 85 12.57 11.38 9.33
C THR A 85 13.25 12.00 8.13
N LYS A 86 13.80 13.24 8.25
CA LYS A 86 14.53 13.88 7.15
C LYS A 86 15.72 13.05 6.69
N LYS A 87 16.50 12.52 7.63
CA LYS A 87 17.64 11.65 7.33
C LYS A 87 17.21 10.35 6.65
N ALA A 88 16.13 9.71 7.14
CA ALA A 88 15.59 8.49 6.57
C ALA A 88 15.09 8.70 5.15
N PHE A 89 14.41 9.82 4.89
CA PHE A 89 13.95 10.21 3.56
C PHE A 89 15.12 10.32 2.56
N GLU A 90 16.19 11.04 2.91
CA GLU A 90 17.39 11.16 2.04
C GLU A 90 18.04 9.79 1.78
N ASN A 91 18.09 8.92 2.80
CA ASN A 91 18.59 7.56 2.63
C ASN A 91 17.71 6.73 1.67
N SER A 92 16.39 6.86 1.76
CA SER A 92 15.47 6.19 0.86
C SER A 92 15.62 6.68 -0.58
N LEU A 93 15.70 8.00 -0.82
CA LEU A 93 15.96 8.56 -2.14
C LEU A 93 17.30 8.05 -2.74
N LYS A 94 18.35 8.01 -1.90
CA LYS A 94 19.65 7.49 -2.33
C LYS A 94 19.58 6.00 -2.75
N ARG A 95 18.89 5.16 -1.95
CA ARG A 95 18.72 3.73 -2.28
C ARG A 95 17.87 3.54 -3.53
N LEU A 96 16.77 4.28 -3.64
CA LEU A 96 15.88 4.27 -4.81
C LEU A 96 16.50 4.93 -6.04
N GLN A 97 17.59 5.70 -5.90
CA GLN A 97 18.24 6.49 -6.96
C GLN A 97 17.24 7.48 -7.60
N LEU A 98 16.44 8.16 -6.77
CA LEU A 98 15.40 9.10 -7.17
C LEU A 98 15.64 10.48 -6.55
N ASP A 99 15.10 11.52 -7.19
CA ASP A 99 15.16 12.91 -6.72
C ASP A 99 13.91 13.30 -5.92
N TYR A 100 12.80 12.60 -6.11
CA TYR A 100 11.53 12.82 -5.41
C TYR A 100 10.74 11.52 -5.25
N LEU A 101 9.75 11.53 -4.34
CA LEU A 101 8.76 10.46 -4.17
C LEU A 101 7.37 10.91 -4.60
N ASP A 102 6.55 9.97 -5.10
CA ASP A 102 5.14 10.24 -5.36
C ASP A 102 4.30 10.15 -4.09
N LEU A 103 4.61 9.17 -3.21
CA LEU A 103 3.96 9.02 -1.92
C LEU A 103 4.98 8.58 -0.86
N TYR A 104 4.96 9.25 0.29
CA TYR A 104 5.74 8.87 1.45
C TYR A 104 4.83 8.66 2.65
N LEU A 105 4.94 7.49 3.30
CA LEU A 105 4.05 7.08 4.39
C LEU A 105 4.81 6.96 5.71
N ILE A 106 4.19 7.36 6.82
CA ILE A 106 4.55 6.84 8.15
C ILE A 106 4.09 5.38 8.18
N HIS A 107 5.03 4.44 8.36
CA HIS A 107 4.75 3.00 8.24
C HIS A 107 3.95 2.42 9.41
N GLN A 108 4.17 2.94 10.62
CA GLN A 108 3.54 2.47 11.85
C GLN A 108 3.07 3.64 12.71
N PRO A 109 1.92 3.55 13.39
CA PRO A 109 1.34 4.64 14.19
C PRO A 109 1.99 4.78 15.58
N PHE A 110 3.32 4.61 15.67
CA PHE A 110 4.06 4.54 16.94
C PHE A 110 5.24 5.50 16.95
N GLY A 111 5.72 5.85 18.15
CA GLY A 111 6.85 6.76 18.34
C GLY A 111 6.45 8.23 18.28
N ASP A 112 7.37 9.08 17.83
CA ASP A 112 7.13 10.53 17.66
C ASP A 112 6.44 10.82 16.31
N VAL A 113 5.23 10.28 16.14
CA VAL A 113 4.41 10.45 14.92
C VAL A 113 4.21 11.92 14.55
N TYR A 114 4.05 12.82 15.52
CA TYR A 114 3.87 14.25 15.23
C TYR A 114 5.15 14.92 14.71
N GLY A 115 6.32 14.54 15.27
CA GLY A 115 7.61 14.98 14.74
C GLY A 115 7.85 14.46 13.34
N GLU A 116 7.55 13.19 13.10
CA GLU A 116 7.61 12.55 11.77
C GLU A 116 6.70 13.27 10.77
N TRP A 117 5.45 13.52 11.15
CA TRP A 117 4.48 14.17 10.27
C TRP A 117 4.90 15.61 9.91
N ARG A 118 5.40 16.40 10.88
CA ARG A 118 5.92 17.75 10.60
C ARG A 118 7.08 17.71 9.60
N ALA A 119 8.02 16.78 9.76
CA ALA A 119 9.13 16.64 8.81
C ALA A 119 8.64 16.26 7.40
N ILE A 120 7.65 15.36 7.31
CA ILE A 120 7.05 14.94 6.03
C ILE A 120 6.29 16.10 5.38
N GLN A 121 5.56 16.93 6.16
CA GLN A 121 4.90 18.14 5.64
C GLN A 121 5.91 19.16 5.07
N ASP A 122 7.06 19.35 5.72
CA ASP A 122 8.09 20.25 5.21
C ASP A 122 8.70 19.74 3.91
N LEU A 123 9.02 18.44 3.83
CA LEU A 123 9.49 17.80 2.59
C LEU A 123 8.45 17.89 1.44
N TYR A 124 7.17 17.80 1.77
CA TYR A 124 6.08 18.00 0.81
C TYR A 124 6.03 19.45 0.31
N LYS A 125 6.12 20.43 1.23
CA LYS A 125 6.17 21.87 0.89
C LYS A 125 7.42 22.23 0.08
N GLU A 126 8.54 21.56 0.32
CA GLU A 126 9.77 21.67 -0.46
C GLU A 126 9.66 21.05 -1.87
N GLY A 127 8.54 20.36 -2.19
CA GLY A 127 8.32 19.71 -3.47
C GLY A 127 9.08 18.38 -3.65
N ARG A 128 9.64 17.84 -2.57
CA ARG A 128 10.39 16.57 -2.56
C ARG A 128 9.47 15.33 -2.56
N ILE A 129 8.21 15.52 -2.18
CA ILE A 129 7.17 14.49 -2.13
C ILE A 129 5.90 15.04 -2.77
N ARG A 130 5.25 14.28 -3.65
CA ARG A 130 4.03 14.71 -4.34
C ARG A 130 2.76 14.50 -3.51
N ALA A 131 2.73 13.47 -2.67
CA ALA A 131 1.64 13.18 -1.74
C ALA A 131 2.19 12.54 -0.46
N ILE A 132 1.55 12.81 0.67
CA ILE A 132 1.96 12.30 1.98
C ILE A 132 0.81 11.54 2.64
N GLY A 133 1.15 10.50 3.40
CA GLY A 133 0.15 9.65 4.02
C GLY A 133 0.68 8.84 5.19
N VAL A 134 -0.14 7.92 5.63
CA VAL A 134 0.14 7.06 6.77
C VAL A 134 -0.19 5.61 6.47
N SER A 135 0.26 4.71 7.32
CA SER A 135 -0.07 3.28 7.25
C SER A 135 -0.42 2.76 8.64
N ASN A 136 -1.43 1.88 8.71
CA ASN A 136 -1.89 1.23 9.93
C ASN A 136 -2.50 2.15 11.00
N PHE A 137 -2.93 3.36 10.61
CA PHE A 137 -3.61 4.26 11.52
C PHE A 137 -5.08 3.87 11.69
N HIS A 138 -5.48 3.56 12.92
CA HIS A 138 -6.89 3.43 13.27
C HIS A 138 -7.59 4.81 13.25
N PRO A 139 -8.93 4.85 13.12
CA PRO A 139 -9.67 6.10 13.00
C PRO A 139 -9.37 7.13 14.10
N ASP A 140 -9.23 6.70 15.36
CA ASP A 140 -8.89 7.56 16.49
C ASP A 140 -7.51 8.22 16.36
N ARG A 141 -6.49 7.45 15.93
CA ARG A 141 -5.14 7.96 15.69
C ARG A 141 -5.07 8.86 14.47
N LEU A 142 -5.85 8.55 13.44
CA LEU A 142 -5.88 9.34 12.23
C LEU A 142 -6.57 10.69 12.45
N ILE A 143 -7.72 10.72 13.14
CA ILE A 143 -8.40 11.99 13.39
C ILE A 143 -7.58 12.91 14.30
N ASP A 144 -6.88 12.34 15.29
CA ASP A 144 -5.97 13.08 16.15
C ASP A 144 -4.82 13.73 15.33
N LEU A 145 -4.25 13.00 14.38
CA LEU A 145 -3.25 13.54 13.46
C LEU A 145 -3.83 14.67 12.59
N ILE A 146 -5.03 14.50 12.05
CA ILE A 146 -5.69 15.46 11.16
C ILE A 146 -5.97 16.79 11.87
N ILE A 147 -6.58 16.75 13.07
CA ILE A 147 -7.00 17.98 13.77
C ILE A 147 -5.84 18.79 14.35
N HIS A 148 -4.67 18.19 14.51
CA HIS A 148 -3.49 18.85 15.09
C HIS A 148 -2.41 19.22 14.05
N ASN A 149 -2.68 19.03 12.75
CA ASN A 149 -1.72 19.31 11.68
C ASN A 149 -2.39 20.02 10.50
N GLU A 150 -1.57 20.71 9.70
CA GLU A 150 -2.04 21.54 8.59
C GLU A 150 -2.47 20.70 7.39
N ILE A 151 -1.74 19.63 7.08
CA ILE A 151 -1.97 18.82 5.89
C ILE A 151 -2.61 17.50 6.29
N VAL A 152 -3.74 17.19 5.66
CA VAL A 152 -4.45 15.92 5.83
C VAL A 152 -3.72 14.81 5.05
N PRO A 153 -3.49 13.62 5.64
CA PRO A 153 -2.95 12.49 4.90
C PRO A 153 -3.76 12.18 3.65
N ALA A 154 -3.10 11.98 2.52
CA ALA A 154 -3.79 11.64 1.27
C ALA A 154 -4.23 10.17 1.23
N VAL A 155 -3.46 9.29 1.90
CA VAL A 155 -3.65 7.84 1.91
C VAL A 155 -3.47 7.32 3.33
N ASN A 156 -4.28 6.32 3.72
CA ASN A 156 -4.02 5.42 4.83
C ASN A 156 -3.94 3.99 4.28
N GLN A 157 -2.74 3.40 4.31
CA GLN A 157 -2.49 2.04 3.83
C GLN A 157 -2.70 1.04 4.97
N ILE A 158 -3.76 0.23 4.90
CA ILE A 158 -4.18 -0.69 5.96
C ILE A 158 -4.50 -2.09 5.43
N GLU A 159 -4.44 -3.09 6.32
CA GLU A 159 -4.90 -4.44 6.02
C GLU A 159 -6.32 -4.43 5.47
N THR A 160 -6.49 -4.86 4.21
CA THR A 160 -7.82 -4.93 3.60
C THR A 160 -7.91 -6.08 2.63
N HIS A 161 -8.79 -7.05 2.91
CA HIS A 161 -9.04 -8.24 2.10
C HIS A 161 -10.45 -8.78 2.41
N PRO A 162 -10.98 -9.81 1.70
CA PRO A 162 -12.34 -10.32 1.91
C PRO A 162 -12.69 -10.70 3.35
N PHE A 163 -11.72 -11.14 4.17
CA PHE A 163 -11.96 -11.52 5.56
C PHE A 163 -11.78 -10.36 6.56
N HIS A 164 -11.25 -9.22 6.11
CA HIS A 164 -11.11 -7.99 6.90
C HIS A 164 -11.36 -6.78 6.00
N GLN A 165 -12.64 -6.45 5.80
CA GLN A 165 -13.07 -5.59 4.68
C GLN A 165 -12.96 -4.09 4.95
N GLN A 166 -12.78 -3.68 6.21
CA GLN A 166 -12.59 -2.27 6.59
C GLN A 166 -13.73 -1.33 6.15
N ILE A 167 -14.97 -1.81 6.10
CA ILE A 167 -16.11 -1.03 5.57
C ILE A 167 -16.31 0.29 6.33
N GLU A 168 -16.38 0.22 7.67
CA GLU A 168 -16.57 1.41 8.50
C GLU A 168 -15.34 2.32 8.49
N THR A 169 -14.14 1.73 8.49
CA THR A 169 -12.90 2.49 8.36
C THR A 169 -12.82 3.21 7.00
N GLN A 170 -13.19 2.54 5.91
CA GLN A 170 -13.21 3.15 4.57
C GLN A 170 -14.18 4.34 4.53
N LYS A 171 -15.38 4.20 5.11
CA LYS A 171 -16.35 5.28 5.20
C LYS A 171 -15.77 6.49 5.95
N PHE A 172 -15.19 6.26 7.13
CA PHE A 172 -14.52 7.29 7.92
C PHE A 172 -13.37 7.97 7.14
N LEU A 173 -12.55 7.20 6.43
CA LEU A 173 -11.47 7.75 5.62
C LEU A 173 -12.00 8.66 4.52
N LEU A 174 -13.03 8.24 3.79
CA LEU A 174 -13.65 9.03 2.72
C LEU A 174 -14.29 10.33 3.22
N GLU A 175 -14.95 10.30 4.39
CA GLU A 175 -15.50 11.48 5.05
C GLU A 175 -14.42 12.51 5.42
N ASN A 176 -13.17 12.06 5.61
CA ASN A 176 -12.01 12.91 5.88
C ASN A 176 -11.12 13.16 4.66
N ASN A 177 -11.59 12.83 3.45
CA ASN A 177 -10.84 12.96 2.18
C ASN A 177 -9.53 12.16 2.14
N VAL A 178 -9.45 11.04 2.85
CA VAL A 178 -8.31 10.12 2.86
C VAL A 178 -8.63 8.89 2.01
N ARG A 179 -7.75 8.49 1.11
CA ARG A 179 -7.91 7.25 0.34
C ARG A 179 -7.43 6.06 1.14
N ILE A 180 -8.14 4.94 0.99
CA ILE A 180 -7.71 3.66 1.53
C ILE A 180 -6.84 2.92 0.51
N GLU A 181 -5.70 2.40 0.96
CA GLU A 181 -4.84 1.50 0.19
C GLU A 181 -4.72 0.17 0.93
N SER A 182 -4.93 -0.93 0.21
CA SER A 182 -4.92 -2.29 0.75
C SER A 182 -3.52 -2.87 0.72
N TRP A 183 -2.92 -3.11 1.90
CA TRP A 183 -1.86 -4.09 1.99
C TRP A 183 -2.46 -5.48 2.28
N GLY A 184 -1.76 -6.54 1.87
CA GLY A 184 -2.20 -7.91 2.03
C GLY A 184 -3.53 -8.26 1.34
N PRO A 185 -3.80 -7.81 0.08
CA PRO A 185 -5.10 -8.01 -0.57
C PRO A 185 -5.53 -9.48 -0.66
N PHE A 186 -4.56 -10.39 -0.62
CA PHE A 186 -4.79 -11.85 -0.62
C PHE A 186 -4.61 -12.48 0.76
N ALA A 187 -4.61 -11.70 1.86
CA ALA A 187 -4.41 -12.20 3.23
C ALA A 187 -3.15 -13.10 3.37
N GLU A 188 -2.13 -12.92 2.51
CA GLU A 188 -0.95 -13.80 2.40
C GLU A 188 -1.30 -15.30 2.26
N GLY A 189 -2.45 -15.62 1.68
CA GLY A 189 -2.93 -17.01 1.52
C GLY A 189 -3.57 -17.60 2.77
N LYS A 190 -3.68 -16.84 3.87
CA LYS A 190 -4.29 -17.34 5.12
C LYS A 190 -5.76 -17.68 4.94
N ASN A 191 -6.27 -18.50 5.86
CA ASN A 191 -7.65 -18.96 5.89
C ASN A 191 -8.14 -19.57 4.56
N ASN A 192 -7.21 -20.21 3.83
CA ASN A 192 -7.50 -20.85 2.54
C ASN A 192 -8.24 -19.92 1.56
N ILE A 193 -7.83 -18.65 1.49
CA ILE A 193 -8.51 -17.64 0.67
C ILE A 193 -8.65 -18.05 -0.80
N PHE A 194 -7.64 -18.74 -1.36
CA PHE A 194 -7.64 -19.20 -2.74
C PHE A 194 -8.47 -20.50 -2.96
N GLY A 195 -9.01 -21.09 -1.89
CA GLY A 195 -9.94 -22.22 -1.93
C GLY A 195 -11.33 -21.85 -1.40
N ASN A 196 -11.63 -20.57 -1.19
CA ASN A 196 -12.91 -20.13 -0.67
C ASN A 196 -14.03 -20.32 -1.71
N ASP A 197 -15.10 -21.05 -1.33
CA ASP A 197 -16.18 -21.44 -2.25
C ASP A 197 -16.94 -20.25 -2.84
N ILE A 198 -17.17 -19.19 -2.07
CA ILE A 198 -17.86 -17.97 -2.55
C ILE A 198 -17.01 -17.30 -3.62
N LEU A 199 -15.73 -17.06 -3.33
CA LEU A 199 -14.82 -16.42 -4.29
C LEU A 199 -14.61 -17.29 -5.54
N LEU A 200 -14.55 -18.61 -5.38
CA LEU A 200 -14.44 -19.56 -6.48
C LEU A 200 -15.69 -19.55 -7.37
N SER A 201 -16.88 -19.52 -6.76
CA SER A 201 -18.16 -19.45 -7.49
C SER A 201 -18.25 -18.17 -8.32
N ILE A 202 -17.88 -17.02 -7.73
CA ILE A 202 -17.85 -15.73 -8.44
C ILE A 202 -16.81 -15.79 -9.57
N GLY A 203 -15.63 -16.33 -9.31
CA GLY A 203 -14.58 -16.50 -10.33
C GLY A 203 -15.08 -17.32 -11.53
N LYS A 204 -15.74 -18.44 -11.29
CA LYS A 204 -16.35 -19.28 -12.35
C LYS A 204 -17.38 -18.50 -13.16
N LYS A 205 -18.27 -17.74 -12.51
CA LYS A 205 -19.29 -16.90 -13.17
C LYS A 205 -18.68 -15.92 -14.16
N HIS A 206 -17.53 -15.31 -13.81
CA HIS A 206 -16.87 -14.29 -14.63
C HIS A 206 -15.72 -14.84 -15.48
N ASN A 207 -15.42 -16.13 -15.43
CA ASN A 207 -14.24 -16.76 -16.02
C ASN A 207 -12.93 -16.08 -15.59
N LYS A 208 -12.82 -15.83 -14.27
CA LYS A 208 -11.70 -15.17 -13.60
C LYS A 208 -11.18 -16.00 -12.43
N SER A 209 -9.92 -15.81 -12.09
CA SER A 209 -9.35 -16.40 -10.89
C SER A 209 -9.86 -15.70 -9.62
N ILE A 210 -9.70 -16.36 -8.48
CA ILE A 210 -10.00 -15.77 -7.16
C ILE A 210 -9.17 -14.50 -6.93
N ALA A 211 -7.90 -14.48 -7.36
CA ALA A 211 -7.05 -13.29 -7.25
C ALA A 211 -7.66 -12.10 -8.03
N GLN A 212 -8.09 -12.33 -9.25
CA GLN A 212 -8.75 -11.30 -10.05
C GLN A 212 -10.07 -10.83 -9.43
N VAL A 213 -10.88 -11.73 -8.89
CA VAL A 213 -12.12 -11.38 -8.16
C VAL A 213 -11.82 -10.47 -6.97
N ILE A 214 -10.83 -10.81 -6.15
CA ILE A 214 -10.45 -10.01 -4.98
C ILE A 214 -9.95 -8.63 -5.39
N LEU A 215 -9.06 -8.55 -6.37
CA LEU A 215 -8.54 -7.26 -6.84
C LEU A 215 -9.62 -6.40 -7.49
N ARG A 216 -10.54 -7.01 -8.26
CA ARG A 216 -11.68 -6.29 -8.83
C ARG A 216 -12.62 -5.78 -7.73
N TRP A 217 -12.91 -6.60 -6.73
CA TRP A 217 -13.71 -6.22 -5.57
C TRP A 217 -13.11 -5.01 -4.84
N LEU A 218 -11.80 -5.00 -4.58
CA LEU A 218 -11.12 -3.86 -3.96
C LEU A 218 -11.22 -2.61 -4.84
N THR A 219 -10.80 -2.71 -6.11
CA THR A 219 -10.76 -1.56 -7.02
C THR A 219 -12.15 -1.02 -7.36
N GLN A 220 -13.17 -1.88 -7.43
CA GLN A 220 -14.55 -1.45 -7.68
C GLN A 220 -15.16 -0.70 -6.48
N ARG A 221 -14.63 -0.93 -5.26
CA ARG A 221 -14.92 -0.14 -4.05
C ARG A 221 -14.11 1.17 -3.98
N GLY A 222 -13.21 1.43 -4.93
CA GLY A 222 -12.29 2.57 -4.88
C GLY A 222 -11.11 2.39 -3.92
N VAL A 223 -10.82 1.14 -3.51
CA VAL A 223 -9.66 0.78 -2.69
C VAL A 223 -8.46 0.56 -3.61
N ILE A 224 -7.36 1.27 -3.33
CA ILE A 224 -6.10 1.07 -4.04
C ILE A 224 -5.53 -0.29 -3.58
N ALA A 225 -5.08 -1.13 -4.51
CA ALA A 225 -4.59 -2.46 -4.17
C ALA A 225 -3.15 -2.68 -4.68
N ILE A 226 -2.29 -3.24 -3.81
CA ILE A 226 -0.87 -3.49 -4.10
C ILE A 226 -0.50 -4.97 -3.93
N PRO A 227 -1.05 -5.87 -4.78
CA PRO A 227 -0.68 -7.27 -4.74
C PRO A 227 0.82 -7.48 -5.00
N LYS A 228 1.40 -8.52 -4.37
CA LYS A 228 2.76 -8.98 -4.58
C LYS A 228 2.78 -10.30 -5.34
N SER A 229 3.69 -10.44 -6.29
CA SER A 229 4.06 -11.71 -6.91
C SER A 229 5.53 -11.68 -7.35
N VAL A 230 6.18 -12.83 -7.39
CA VAL A 230 7.50 -13.00 -8.02
C VAL A 230 7.40 -13.77 -9.34
N ARG A 231 6.17 -14.10 -9.77
CA ARG A 231 5.87 -14.83 -11.02
C ARG A 231 5.18 -13.90 -12.01
N LYS A 232 5.78 -13.73 -13.18
CA LYS A 232 5.30 -12.83 -14.23
C LYS A 232 3.87 -13.14 -14.66
N GLU A 233 3.54 -14.43 -14.85
CA GLU A 233 2.20 -14.86 -15.27
C GLU A 233 1.11 -14.42 -14.28
N ARG A 234 1.43 -14.44 -12.97
CA ARG A 234 0.51 -13.93 -11.95
C ARG A 234 0.42 -12.41 -11.94
N MET A 235 1.50 -11.71 -12.28
CA MET A 235 1.45 -10.25 -12.43
C MET A 235 0.52 -9.85 -13.59
N GLU A 236 0.64 -10.53 -14.73
CA GLU A 236 -0.21 -10.34 -15.91
C GLU A 236 -1.69 -10.67 -15.58
N GLU A 237 -1.93 -11.79 -14.89
CA GLU A 237 -3.26 -12.18 -14.41
C GLU A 237 -3.86 -11.12 -13.47
N ASN A 238 -3.13 -10.69 -12.45
CA ASN A 238 -3.56 -9.67 -11.49
C ASN A 238 -3.78 -8.31 -12.14
N PHE A 239 -3.08 -7.99 -13.21
CA PHE A 239 -3.23 -6.75 -13.95
C PHE A 239 -4.51 -6.73 -14.80
N ASN A 240 -4.97 -7.88 -15.27
CA ASN A 240 -6.13 -8.03 -16.14
C ASN A 240 -7.45 -8.15 -15.36
N ILE A 241 -7.86 -7.07 -14.68
CA ILE A 241 -9.06 -7.03 -13.82
C ILE A 241 -10.09 -5.96 -14.22
N PHE A 242 -9.83 -5.18 -15.28
CA PHE A 242 -10.70 -4.07 -15.66
C PHE A 242 -11.63 -4.39 -16.85
N ASP A 243 -11.64 -5.63 -17.30
CA ASP A 243 -12.45 -6.15 -18.39
C ASP A 243 -13.77 -6.81 -17.93
N PHE A 244 -14.05 -6.81 -16.62
CA PHE A 244 -15.29 -7.31 -16.04
C PHE A 244 -15.70 -6.48 -14.81
N GLU A 245 -16.95 -6.65 -14.39
CA GLU A 245 -17.50 -6.03 -13.17
C GLU A 245 -18.20 -7.07 -12.31
N LEU A 246 -18.05 -6.93 -11.00
CA LEU A 246 -18.78 -7.71 -10.01
C LEU A 246 -20.18 -7.11 -9.87
N SER A 247 -21.21 -7.94 -9.91
CA SER A 247 -22.58 -7.52 -9.69
C SER A 247 -22.82 -7.16 -8.21
N SER A 248 -23.94 -6.48 -7.92
CA SER A 248 -24.37 -6.23 -6.54
C SER A 248 -24.47 -7.52 -5.71
N ASP A 249 -24.96 -8.60 -6.31
CA ASP A 249 -25.06 -9.90 -5.63
C ASP A 249 -23.68 -10.49 -5.32
N ASP A 250 -22.70 -10.35 -6.24
CA ASP A 250 -21.32 -10.76 -5.99
C ASP A 250 -20.70 -9.97 -4.83
N MET A 251 -20.93 -8.64 -4.81
CA MET A 251 -20.44 -7.77 -3.75
C MET A 251 -21.06 -8.12 -2.38
N GLU A 252 -22.37 -8.38 -2.31
CA GLU A 252 -23.05 -8.81 -1.08
C GLU A 252 -22.58 -10.22 -0.65
N ALA A 253 -22.34 -11.14 -1.59
CA ALA A 253 -21.78 -12.44 -1.27
C ALA A 253 -20.39 -12.33 -0.65
N ILE A 254 -19.49 -11.50 -1.22
CA ILE A 254 -18.16 -11.25 -0.64
C ILE A 254 -18.27 -10.60 0.74
N LYS A 255 -19.23 -9.71 0.95
CA LYS A 255 -19.45 -9.05 2.24
C LYS A 255 -19.71 -10.03 3.38
N THR A 256 -20.31 -11.19 3.11
CA THR A 256 -20.54 -12.23 4.12
C THR A 256 -19.26 -12.86 4.67
N LEU A 257 -18.12 -12.67 4.00
CA LEU A 257 -16.82 -13.20 4.41
C LEU A 257 -16.13 -12.36 5.49
N ASP A 258 -16.63 -11.16 5.79
CA ASP A 258 -15.99 -10.22 6.72
C ASP A 258 -16.02 -10.76 8.17
N THR A 259 -14.85 -11.04 8.72
CA THR A 259 -14.71 -11.44 10.12
C THR A 259 -14.51 -10.24 11.05
N LYS A 260 -14.28 -9.05 10.48
CA LYS A 260 -13.96 -7.80 11.21
C LYS A 260 -12.72 -7.89 12.11
N ALA A 261 -11.87 -8.86 11.85
CA ALA A 261 -10.66 -9.12 12.61
C ALA A 261 -9.45 -9.25 11.70
N SER A 262 -8.31 -8.69 12.14
CA SER A 262 -7.03 -8.87 11.46
C SER A 262 -6.64 -10.34 11.44
N LEU A 263 -6.07 -10.80 10.33
CA LEU A 263 -5.43 -12.11 10.21
C LEU A 263 -3.93 -12.08 10.57
N PHE A 264 -3.41 -10.91 10.92
CA PHE A 264 -2.00 -10.70 11.22
C PHE A 264 -1.80 -10.33 12.69
N PHE A 265 -2.13 -9.11 13.06
CA PHE A 265 -2.05 -8.62 14.44
C PHE A 265 -2.84 -7.31 14.61
N ASP A 266 -3.20 -7.00 15.86
CA ASP A 266 -3.82 -5.72 16.20
C ASP A 266 -2.73 -4.70 16.56
N HIS A 267 -2.67 -3.57 15.83
CA HIS A 267 -1.77 -2.45 16.11
C HIS A 267 -2.07 -1.73 17.43
N ARG A 268 -3.17 -2.08 18.11
CA ARG A 268 -3.53 -1.57 19.45
C ARG A 268 -3.11 -2.52 20.57
N ASP A 269 -2.61 -3.72 20.23
CA ASP A 269 -2.08 -4.66 21.23
C ASP A 269 -0.74 -4.15 21.78
N PRO A 270 -0.63 -3.85 23.09
CA PRO A 270 0.61 -3.36 23.70
C PRO A 270 1.82 -4.29 23.47
N ALA A 271 1.61 -5.61 23.43
CA ALA A 271 2.69 -6.55 23.19
C ALA A 271 3.25 -6.41 21.77
N MET A 272 2.36 -6.20 20.79
CA MET A 272 2.74 -5.98 19.39
C MET A 272 3.42 -4.60 19.19
N VAL A 273 2.91 -3.56 19.83
CA VAL A 273 3.54 -2.22 19.82
C VAL A 273 4.96 -2.30 20.37
N LYS A 274 5.14 -2.98 21.50
CA LYS A 274 6.47 -3.18 22.10
C LYS A 274 7.40 -3.96 21.15
N TRP A 275 6.93 -5.07 20.60
CA TRP A 275 7.72 -5.90 19.69
C TRP A 275 8.17 -5.13 18.44
N LEU A 276 7.27 -4.37 17.81
CA LEU A 276 7.59 -3.53 16.64
C LEU A 276 8.58 -2.41 17.01
N GLY A 277 8.40 -1.74 18.18
CA GLY A 277 9.24 -0.63 18.63
C GLY A 277 10.66 -1.06 19.03
N GLU A 278 10.82 -2.28 19.53
CA GLU A 278 12.13 -2.83 19.93
C GLU A 278 12.88 -3.47 18.76
N ARG A 279 12.21 -3.75 17.64
CA ARG A 279 12.81 -4.42 16.49
C ARG A 279 13.82 -3.52 15.79
N LYS A 280 15.09 -3.96 15.75
CA LYS A 280 16.18 -3.28 15.04
C LYS A 280 16.33 -3.86 13.65
N LEU A 281 16.31 -3.02 12.64
CA LEU A 281 16.53 -3.37 11.24
C LEU A 281 17.73 -2.59 10.69
N ASN A 282 18.40 -3.15 9.70
CA ASN A 282 19.42 -2.44 8.92
C ASN A 282 18.74 -1.57 7.86
N VAL A 283 18.37 -0.35 8.23
CA VAL A 283 17.58 0.59 7.41
C VAL A 283 18.31 1.89 7.18
#